data_99e7fc830bd44e8ba6ec49f4c0e54b51
#
_entry.id   99e7fc830bd44e8ba6ec49f4c0e54b51
#
_cell.length_a   1.000
_cell.length_b   1.000
_cell.length_c   1.000
_cell.angle_alpha   90.00
_cell.angle_beta   90.00
_cell.angle_gamma   90.00
#
_symmetry.space_group_name_H-M   'P 1'
#
loop_
_entity.id
_entity.type
_entity.pdbx_description
1 polymer ?
#
loop_
_entity_poly.entity_id
_entity_poly.type
_entity_poly.pdbx_seq_one_letter_code
_entity_poly.pdbx_strand_id
1 'polypeptide(L)'
;MQDQYGRKLNYLRISLTDRCNLQCRYCMPEEGICTIKQQDYLTFDEILRLVRIMAGQGIRKLRLTGGEPFVRKGVPRLVQQLCAVEGIEEVDITTNGVASRDIDWQQLVEYGLHGVNISLDALDPIIYQQITGVDGLEQVMQTIQDALAVGLRVKINCVPVCGINEQEIISVAQLARNYPIDVRFIELMPIGTGAHWKGVDSRQVMERLTAAFGPLKPADGSAEVMGATDCPEKVRGAANCSEEAVGPAVCYRPEGFVGRVGLISPMTHPFCASCNRLRLTADGKLKTCLYYDEVLDLRKLLRNGATDAVIEKRIVEVVYDKPDRHRFQEANKEMSEPTGDGSEQKYARNHKKMVQIGG
;
A
#
# COMPACT_ATOMS: atom_id res chain seq x y z
N MET A 1 15.93 -7.20 -9.28
CA MET A 1 15.75 -6.37 -10.51
C MET A 1 16.20 -4.94 -10.26
N GLN A 2 16.65 -4.22 -11.31
CA GLN A 2 17.05 -2.82 -11.24
C GLN A 2 16.49 -2.07 -12.45
N ASP A 3 16.04 -0.84 -12.26
CA ASP A 3 15.58 0.00 -13.37
C ASP A 3 16.68 0.91 -13.91
N GLN A 4 16.36 1.67 -14.97
CA GLN A 4 17.29 2.60 -15.63
C GLN A 4 17.82 3.74 -14.72
N TYR A 5 17.18 3.98 -13.57
CA TYR A 5 17.58 4.99 -12.58
C TYR A 5 18.37 4.40 -11.40
N GLY A 6 18.72 3.10 -11.47
CA GLY A 6 19.49 2.42 -10.43
C GLY A 6 18.68 1.99 -9.21
N ARG A 7 17.34 2.10 -9.22
CA ARG A 7 16.50 1.67 -8.09
C ARG A 7 16.44 0.14 -8.05
N LYS A 8 16.76 -0.46 -6.91
CA LYS A 8 16.62 -1.90 -6.67
C LYS A 8 15.15 -2.21 -6.37
N LEU A 9 14.49 -2.99 -7.21
CA LEU A 9 13.10 -3.37 -7.07
C LEU A 9 13.02 -4.76 -6.45
N ASN A 10 12.69 -4.81 -5.17
CA ASN A 10 12.64 -6.04 -4.36
C ASN A 10 11.28 -6.28 -3.69
N TYR A 11 10.27 -5.45 -3.97
CA TYR A 11 8.98 -5.49 -3.32
C TYR A 11 7.84 -5.62 -4.34
N LEU A 12 7.07 -6.71 -4.26
CA LEU A 12 5.90 -6.96 -5.10
C LEU A 12 4.62 -6.87 -4.28
N ARG A 13 3.68 -6.02 -4.71
CA ARG A 13 2.31 -6.00 -4.20
C ARG A 13 1.43 -6.82 -5.14
N ILE A 14 0.64 -7.74 -4.60
CA ILE A 14 -0.21 -8.66 -5.35
C ILE A 14 -1.66 -8.41 -4.97
N SER A 15 -2.46 -7.90 -5.91
CA SER A 15 -3.91 -7.84 -5.76
C SER A 15 -4.49 -9.22 -6.01
N LEU A 16 -5.17 -9.78 -5.01
CA LEU A 16 -5.79 -11.10 -5.12
C LEU A 16 -7.19 -11.05 -5.74
N THR A 17 -7.85 -9.90 -5.62
CA THR A 17 -9.22 -9.67 -6.08
C THR A 17 -9.49 -8.16 -6.19
N ASP A 18 -10.44 -7.76 -7.02
CA ASP A 18 -11.01 -6.41 -7.05
C ASP A 18 -12.30 -6.30 -6.20
N ARG A 19 -12.76 -7.41 -5.60
CA ARG A 19 -13.93 -7.42 -4.72
C ARG A 19 -13.55 -6.96 -3.32
N CYS A 20 -14.44 -6.18 -2.71
CA CYS A 20 -14.33 -5.72 -1.34
C CYS A 20 -15.70 -5.87 -0.65
N ASN A 21 -15.70 -6.16 0.64
CA ASN A 21 -16.88 -6.17 1.50
C ASN A 21 -17.21 -4.79 2.09
N LEU A 22 -16.39 -3.77 1.82
CA LEU A 22 -16.61 -2.36 2.16
C LEU A 22 -16.82 -1.51 0.91
N GLN A 23 -17.43 -0.32 1.10
CA GLN A 23 -17.68 0.68 0.05
C GLN A 23 -17.07 2.04 0.42
N CYS A 24 -15.76 2.04 0.79
CA CYS A 24 -15.11 3.27 1.22
C CYS A 24 -15.22 4.37 0.17
N ARG A 25 -15.77 5.52 0.54
CA ARG A 25 -16.14 6.64 -0.35
C ARG A 25 -15.01 7.15 -1.23
N TYR A 26 -13.78 7.18 -0.72
CA TYR A 26 -12.61 7.62 -1.49
C TYR A 26 -12.01 6.53 -2.39
N CYS A 27 -12.41 5.26 -2.21
CA CYS A 27 -11.85 4.11 -2.91
C CYS A 27 -12.81 3.57 -3.98
N MET A 28 -14.10 3.46 -3.65
CA MET A 28 -15.13 2.87 -4.50
C MET A 28 -16.20 3.91 -4.85
N PRO A 29 -16.58 4.03 -6.12
CA PRO A 29 -17.69 4.90 -6.52
C PRO A 29 -19.03 4.36 -6.01
N GLU A 30 -20.02 5.24 -5.83
CA GLU A 30 -21.35 4.89 -5.33
C GLU A 30 -22.05 3.86 -6.22
N GLU A 31 -21.88 3.95 -7.54
CA GLU A 31 -22.41 2.99 -8.51
C GLU A 31 -21.68 1.64 -8.51
N GLY A 32 -20.62 1.50 -7.68
CA GLY A 32 -19.76 0.32 -7.65
C GLY A 32 -18.78 0.27 -8.81
N ILE A 33 -18.15 -0.88 -9.00
CA ILE A 33 -17.20 -1.14 -10.09
C ILE A 33 -17.66 -2.31 -10.94
N CYS A 34 -17.30 -2.30 -12.23
CA CYS A 34 -17.37 -3.51 -13.04
C CYS A 34 -16.28 -4.49 -12.55
N THR A 35 -16.70 -5.55 -11.88
CA THR A 35 -15.78 -6.56 -11.33
C THR A 35 -15.20 -7.44 -12.41
N ILE A 36 -13.98 -7.91 -12.21
CA ILE A 36 -13.33 -8.88 -13.08
C ILE A 36 -14.14 -10.19 -13.06
N LYS A 37 -14.33 -10.81 -14.24
CA LYS A 37 -14.94 -12.12 -14.33
C LYS A 37 -14.07 -13.18 -13.65
N GLN A 38 -14.66 -14.17 -13.01
CA GLN A 38 -13.92 -15.18 -12.24
C GLN A 38 -12.83 -15.89 -13.06
N GLN A 39 -13.10 -16.19 -14.33
CA GLN A 39 -12.13 -16.79 -15.24
C GLN A 39 -10.94 -15.90 -15.59
N ASP A 40 -11.05 -14.61 -15.37
CA ASP A 40 -10.03 -13.62 -15.69
C ASP A 40 -9.11 -13.31 -14.49
N TYR A 41 -9.41 -13.81 -13.29
CA TYR A 41 -8.46 -13.77 -12.19
C TYR A 41 -7.27 -14.69 -12.46
N LEU A 42 -6.08 -14.29 -11.96
CA LEU A 42 -4.99 -15.25 -11.81
C LEU A 42 -5.40 -16.33 -10.80
N THR A 43 -5.10 -17.58 -11.12
CA THR A 43 -5.17 -18.68 -10.16
C THR A 43 -4.04 -18.54 -9.14
N PHE A 44 -4.13 -19.24 -8.00
CA PHE A 44 -3.03 -19.23 -7.02
C PHE A 44 -1.76 -19.89 -7.59
N ASP A 45 -1.89 -20.91 -8.44
CA ASP A 45 -0.75 -21.53 -9.10
C ASP A 45 -0.08 -20.58 -10.10
N GLU A 46 -0.87 -19.79 -10.86
CA GLU A 46 -0.34 -18.73 -11.73
C GLU A 46 0.41 -17.66 -10.91
N ILE A 47 -0.14 -17.23 -9.76
CA ILE A 47 0.51 -16.29 -8.84
C ILE A 47 1.84 -16.88 -8.32
N LEU A 48 1.83 -18.12 -7.86
CA LEU A 48 3.03 -18.81 -7.35
C LEU A 48 4.11 -18.95 -8.41
N ARG A 49 3.73 -19.30 -9.65
CA ARG A 49 4.67 -19.36 -10.78
C ARG A 49 5.32 -18.00 -11.03
N LEU A 50 4.55 -16.92 -11.09
CA LEU A 50 5.07 -15.57 -11.27
C LEU A 50 5.98 -15.14 -10.12
N VAL A 51 5.60 -15.44 -8.87
CA VAL A 51 6.41 -15.10 -7.69
C VAL A 51 7.76 -15.83 -7.73
N ARG A 52 7.81 -17.12 -8.11
CA ARG A 52 9.08 -17.86 -8.25
C ARG A 52 9.99 -17.23 -9.29
N ILE A 53 9.45 -16.87 -10.47
CA ILE A 53 10.21 -16.17 -11.52
C ILE A 53 10.77 -14.84 -10.98
N MET A 54 9.92 -14.04 -10.31
CA MET A 54 10.32 -12.73 -9.81
C MET A 54 11.25 -12.81 -8.59
N ALA A 55 11.15 -13.84 -7.75
CA ALA A 55 12.07 -14.12 -6.67
C ALA A 55 13.48 -14.42 -7.18
N GLY A 56 13.61 -15.20 -8.26
CA GLY A 56 14.87 -15.40 -8.99
C GLY A 56 15.49 -14.10 -9.49
N GLN A 57 14.68 -13.09 -9.78
CA GLN A 57 15.12 -11.75 -10.20
C GLN A 57 15.30 -10.74 -9.05
N GLY A 58 15.23 -11.19 -7.78
CA GLY A 58 15.52 -10.38 -6.61
C GLY A 58 14.33 -9.72 -5.94
N ILE A 59 13.09 -10.14 -6.23
CA ILE A 59 11.96 -9.85 -5.34
C ILE A 59 12.16 -10.63 -4.04
N ARG A 60 12.01 -9.94 -2.91
CA ARG A 60 12.21 -10.47 -1.56
C ARG A 60 10.99 -10.30 -0.67
N LYS A 61 10.22 -9.24 -0.92
CA LYS A 61 9.07 -8.86 -0.09
C LYS A 61 7.79 -8.93 -0.89
N LEU A 62 6.77 -9.57 -0.31
CA LEU A 62 5.44 -9.66 -0.89
C LEU A 62 4.43 -8.95 0.01
N ARG A 63 3.45 -8.32 -0.61
CA ARG A 63 2.27 -7.81 0.09
C ARG A 63 1.02 -8.24 -0.64
N LEU A 64 0.25 -9.07 0.01
CA LEU A 64 -1.06 -9.46 -0.47
C LEU A 64 -2.06 -8.34 -0.17
N THR A 65 -2.87 -8.01 -1.17
CA THR A 65 -3.84 -6.93 -1.13
C THR A 65 -4.98 -7.25 -2.11
N GLY A 66 -5.78 -6.29 -2.48
CA GLY A 66 -6.85 -6.46 -3.44
C GLY A 66 -7.83 -5.32 -3.31
N GLY A 67 -9.12 -5.60 -3.50
CA GLY A 67 -10.17 -4.97 -2.75
C GLY A 67 -9.98 -5.38 -1.30
N GLU A 68 -10.54 -6.54 -0.92
CA GLU A 68 -10.23 -7.17 0.35
C GLU A 68 -9.71 -8.61 0.11
N PRO A 69 -8.47 -8.93 0.45
CA PRO A 69 -7.89 -10.25 0.15
C PRO A 69 -8.65 -11.41 0.77
N PHE A 70 -9.18 -11.26 1.98
CA PHE A 70 -9.87 -12.35 2.67
C PHE A 70 -11.27 -12.69 2.13
N VAL A 71 -11.85 -11.89 1.23
CA VAL A 71 -13.06 -12.31 0.52
C VAL A 71 -12.77 -13.40 -0.53
N ARG A 72 -11.51 -13.59 -0.91
CA ARG A 72 -11.09 -14.68 -1.78
C ARG A 72 -10.76 -15.92 -0.95
N LYS A 73 -11.48 -17.00 -1.18
CA LYS A 73 -11.29 -18.27 -0.45
C LYS A 73 -9.87 -18.83 -0.68
N GLY A 74 -9.29 -19.43 0.36
CA GLY A 74 -8.01 -20.14 0.29
C GLY A 74 -6.76 -19.25 0.44
N VAL A 75 -6.90 -18.00 0.83
CA VAL A 75 -5.77 -17.08 1.07
C VAL A 75 -4.79 -17.62 2.12
N PRO A 76 -5.20 -18.24 3.26
CA PRO A 76 -4.23 -18.81 4.19
C PRO A 76 -3.28 -19.84 3.55
N ARG A 77 -3.82 -20.74 2.70
CA ARG A 77 -3.01 -21.70 1.96
C ARG A 77 -2.05 -21.02 0.97
N LEU A 78 -2.51 -19.94 0.31
CA LEU A 78 -1.63 -19.16 -0.57
C LEU A 78 -0.48 -18.53 0.21
N VAL A 79 -0.74 -17.98 1.41
CA VAL A 79 0.30 -17.43 2.32
C VAL A 79 1.35 -18.49 2.60
N GLN A 80 0.95 -19.69 3.02
CA GLN A 80 1.85 -20.82 3.28
C GLN A 80 2.74 -21.10 2.07
N GLN A 81 2.15 -21.20 0.89
CA GLN A 81 2.88 -21.50 -0.34
C GLN A 81 3.85 -20.38 -0.74
N LEU A 82 3.47 -19.12 -0.55
CA LEU A 82 4.31 -17.96 -0.86
C LEU A 82 5.49 -17.82 0.12
N CYS A 83 5.27 -18.08 1.41
CA CYS A 83 6.34 -18.08 2.41
C CYS A 83 7.37 -19.19 2.16
N ALA A 84 6.97 -20.29 1.51
CA ALA A 84 7.87 -21.39 1.14
C ALA A 84 8.64 -21.15 -0.19
N VAL A 85 8.42 -20.05 -0.88
CA VAL A 85 9.15 -19.73 -2.13
C VAL A 85 10.57 -19.29 -1.79
N GLU A 86 11.56 -20.00 -2.33
CA GLU A 86 12.96 -19.65 -2.17
C GLU A 86 13.25 -18.21 -2.60
N GLY A 87 13.96 -17.47 -1.76
CA GLY A 87 14.32 -16.08 -1.97
C GLY A 87 13.25 -15.06 -1.51
N ILE A 88 12.07 -15.49 -1.10
CA ILE A 88 11.10 -14.60 -0.43
C ILE A 88 11.42 -14.56 1.07
N GLU A 89 11.63 -13.35 1.57
CA GLU A 89 12.04 -13.09 2.96
C GLU A 89 10.87 -12.59 3.81
N GLU A 90 9.90 -11.91 3.20
CA GLU A 90 8.81 -11.28 3.93
C GLU A 90 7.49 -11.38 3.14
N VAL A 91 6.45 -11.89 3.79
CA VAL A 91 5.08 -11.90 3.27
C VAL A 91 4.19 -11.18 4.26
N ASP A 92 3.59 -10.07 3.81
CA ASP A 92 2.61 -9.29 4.59
C ASP A 92 1.26 -9.31 3.89
N ILE A 93 0.20 -9.01 4.64
CA ILE A 93 -1.15 -8.82 4.09
C ILE A 93 -1.68 -7.43 4.45
N THR A 94 -2.50 -6.84 3.56
CA THR A 94 -3.27 -5.63 3.84
C THR A 94 -4.74 -5.98 3.82
N THR A 95 -5.46 -5.70 4.90
CA THR A 95 -6.88 -6.01 5.07
C THR A 95 -7.64 -4.82 5.65
N ASN A 96 -8.94 -4.79 5.44
CA ASN A 96 -9.83 -3.86 6.14
C ASN A 96 -10.24 -4.33 7.54
N GLY A 97 -9.87 -5.57 7.92
CA GLY A 97 -10.14 -6.14 9.25
C GLY A 97 -11.56 -6.67 9.46
N VAL A 98 -12.53 -6.32 8.63
CA VAL A 98 -13.93 -6.80 8.78
C VAL A 98 -14.09 -8.20 8.20
N ALA A 99 -13.48 -8.48 7.05
CA ALA A 99 -13.57 -9.80 6.39
C ALA A 99 -12.71 -10.88 7.09
N SER A 100 -11.93 -10.51 8.08
CA SER A 100 -10.98 -11.40 8.76
C SER A 100 -11.53 -12.06 10.03
N ARG A 101 -12.83 -11.93 10.30
CA ARG A 101 -13.49 -12.48 11.50
C ARG A 101 -13.22 -13.97 11.74
N ASP A 102 -13.23 -14.76 10.66
CA ASP A 102 -13.08 -16.22 10.73
C ASP A 102 -11.64 -16.66 10.36
N ILE A 103 -10.68 -15.74 10.39
CA ILE A 103 -9.28 -16.02 10.09
C ILE A 103 -8.56 -16.50 11.34
N ASP A 104 -7.96 -17.67 11.25
CA ASP A 104 -7.03 -18.17 12.25
C ASP A 104 -5.67 -17.48 12.08
N TRP A 105 -5.45 -16.43 12.87
CA TRP A 105 -4.20 -15.64 12.85
C TRP A 105 -3.00 -16.45 13.34
N GLN A 106 -3.21 -17.38 14.28
CA GLN A 106 -2.15 -18.27 14.76
C GLN A 106 -1.67 -19.18 13.62
N GLN A 107 -2.58 -19.74 12.84
CA GLN A 107 -2.24 -20.56 11.69
C GLN A 107 -1.48 -19.74 10.62
N LEU A 108 -1.83 -18.47 10.40
CA LEU A 108 -1.10 -17.61 9.47
C LEU A 108 0.34 -17.35 9.92
N VAL A 109 0.57 -17.17 11.22
CA VAL A 109 1.92 -17.05 11.79
C VAL A 109 2.71 -18.35 11.58
N GLU A 110 2.11 -19.51 11.85
CA GLU A 110 2.73 -20.82 11.60
C GLU A 110 3.05 -21.05 10.11
N TYR A 111 2.27 -20.47 9.22
CA TYR A 111 2.52 -20.47 7.76
C TYR A 111 3.61 -19.47 7.34
N GLY A 112 4.11 -18.63 8.26
CA GLY A 112 5.18 -17.68 8.02
C GLY A 112 4.72 -16.28 7.64
N LEU A 113 3.48 -15.89 7.93
CA LEU A 113 3.06 -14.49 7.76
C LEU A 113 3.87 -13.59 8.71
N HIS A 114 4.46 -12.51 8.19
CA HIS A 114 5.34 -11.63 8.96
C HIS A 114 4.58 -10.44 9.58
N GLY A 115 3.54 -9.97 8.93
CA GLY A 115 2.81 -8.82 9.45
C GLY A 115 1.51 -8.53 8.71
N VAL A 116 0.70 -7.70 9.36
CA VAL A 116 -0.59 -7.26 8.83
C VAL A 116 -0.68 -5.74 8.83
N ASN A 117 -1.17 -5.18 7.72
CA ASN A 117 -1.60 -3.79 7.67
C ASN A 117 -3.11 -3.77 7.70
N ILE A 118 -3.68 -3.09 8.68
CA ILE A 118 -5.13 -2.97 8.84
C ILE A 118 -5.53 -1.53 8.49
N SER A 119 -6.52 -1.38 7.62
CA SER A 119 -7.08 -0.07 7.27
C SER A 119 -8.09 0.35 8.32
N LEU A 120 -7.87 1.53 8.93
CA LEU A 120 -8.76 2.08 9.96
C LEU A 120 -8.73 3.60 9.90
N ASP A 121 -9.82 4.19 9.41
CA ASP A 121 -9.90 5.62 9.13
C ASP A 121 -10.59 6.44 10.26
N ALA A 122 -11.28 5.78 11.18
CA ALA A 122 -11.95 6.39 12.32
C ALA A 122 -12.15 5.41 13.48
N LEU A 123 -12.21 5.93 14.70
CA LEU A 123 -12.61 5.21 15.92
C LEU A 123 -14.02 5.59 16.41
N ASP A 124 -14.60 6.67 15.87
CA ASP A 124 -16.01 6.97 16.04
C ASP A 124 -16.84 6.04 15.11
N PRO A 125 -17.79 5.23 15.65
CA PRO A 125 -18.55 4.26 14.85
C PRO A 125 -19.39 4.92 13.75
N ILE A 126 -19.90 6.12 13.99
CA ILE A 126 -20.73 6.85 13.01
C ILE A 126 -19.85 7.30 11.85
N ILE A 127 -18.69 7.88 12.14
CA ILE A 127 -17.73 8.33 11.14
C ILE A 127 -17.18 7.13 10.37
N TYR A 128 -16.84 6.02 11.07
CA TYR A 128 -16.38 4.79 10.44
C TYR A 128 -17.41 4.27 9.43
N GLN A 129 -18.68 4.17 9.84
CA GLN A 129 -19.77 3.73 8.96
C GLN A 129 -20.00 4.69 7.80
N GLN A 130 -19.90 6.00 8.01
CA GLN A 130 -20.00 7.01 6.94
C GLN A 130 -18.92 6.87 5.87
N ILE A 131 -17.71 6.49 6.26
CA ILE A 131 -16.59 6.28 5.33
C ILE A 131 -16.72 4.96 4.60
N THR A 132 -16.96 3.88 5.34
CA THR A 132 -16.83 2.50 4.86
C THR A 132 -18.12 1.93 4.28
N GLY A 133 -19.27 2.55 4.60
CA GLY A 133 -20.59 2.07 4.25
C GLY A 133 -21.07 0.87 5.09
N VAL A 134 -20.30 0.44 6.10
CA VAL A 134 -20.58 -0.75 6.91
C VAL A 134 -20.34 -0.46 8.39
N ASP A 135 -21.22 -0.96 9.25
CA ASP A 135 -20.99 -1.00 10.70
C ASP A 135 -20.08 -2.20 11.02
N GLY A 136 -18.79 -1.96 11.07
CA GLY A 136 -17.76 -3.00 11.21
C GLY A 136 -16.60 -2.64 12.13
N LEU A 137 -16.67 -1.52 12.85
CA LEU A 137 -15.55 -1.03 13.67
C LEU A 137 -15.14 -2.04 14.76
N GLU A 138 -16.12 -2.66 15.43
CA GLU A 138 -15.86 -3.66 16.46
C GLU A 138 -15.04 -4.84 15.93
N GLN A 139 -15.37 -5.33 14.72
CA GLN A 139 -14.63 -6.41 14.07
C GLN A 139 -13.20 -6.00 13.72
N VAL A 140 -12.98 -4.76 13.28
CA VAL A 140 -11.63 -4.26 13.01
C VAL A 140 -10.81 -4.19 14.28
N MET A 141 -11.39 -3.69 15.38
CA MET A 141 -10.71 -3.62 16.67
C MET A 141 -10.38 -5.02 17.22
N GLN A 142 -11.29 -5.99 17.06
CA GLN A 142 -11.04 -7.38 17.43
C GLN A 142 -9.90 -7.97 16.56
N THR A 143 -9.90 -7.73 15.26
CA THR A 143 -8.83 -8.16 14.35
C THR A 143 -7.46 -7.61 14.76
N ILE A 144 -7.39 -6.35 15.21
CA ILE A 144 -6.14 -5.76 15.72
C ILE A 144 -5.66 -6.52 16.96
N GLN A 145 -6.57 -6.80 17.90
CA GLN A 145 -6.24 -7.51 19.13
C GLN A 145 -5.78 -8.94 18.86
N ASP A 146 -6.49 -9.68 17.99
CA ASP A 146 -6.16 -11.06 17.63
C ASP A 146 -4.78 -11.13 16.96
N ALA A 147 -4.50 -10.23 16.02
CA ALA A 147 -3.20 -10.18 15.35
C ALA A 147 -2.04 -9.85 16.32
N LEU A 148 -2.28 -8.95 17.28
CA LEU A 148 -1.30 -8.64 18.32
C LEU A 148 -1.08 -9.80 19.29
N ALA A 149 -2.15 -10.51 19.67
CA ALA A 149 -2.09 -11.64 20.59
C ALA A 149 -1.21 -12.79 20.08
N VAL A 150 -1.14 -12.99 18.76
CA VAL A 150 -0.28 -14.00 18.12
C VAL A 150 1.12 -13.48 17.77
N GLY A 151 1.45 -12.23 18.17
CA GLY A 151 2.77 -11.63 17.95
C GLY A 151 3.04 -11.11 16.53
N LEU A 152 2.01 -10.95 15.71
CA LEU A 152 2.17 -10.34 14.38
C LEU A 152 2.58 -8.87 14.48
N ARG A 153 3.42 -8.43 13.56
CA ARG A 153 3.71 -7.01 13.36
C ARG A 153 2.50 -6.31 12.76
N VAL A 154 1.79 -5.51 13.59
CA VAL A 154 0.58 -4.81 13.18
C VAL A 154 0.89 -3.37 12.79
N LYS A 155 0.36 -2.94 11.66
CA LYS A 155 0.39 -1.55 11.18
C LYS A 155 -1.00 -1.09 10.83
N ILE A 156 -1.39 0.08 11.31
CA ILE A 156 -2.66 0.72 10.97
C ILE A 156 -2.42 1.73 9.85
N ASN A 157 -3.24 1.70 8.81
CA ASN A 157 -3.26 2.72 7.77
C ASN A 157 -4.52 3.55 7.92
N CYS A 158 -4.35 4.85 7.98
CA CYS A 158 -5.43 5.83 7.99
C CYS A 158 -5.23 6.81 6.83
N VAL A 159 -6.28 7.10 6.08
CA VAL A 159 -6.30 8.13 5.02
C VAL A 159 -7.15 9.30 5.50
N PRO A 160 -6.54 10.39 5.99
CA PRO A 160 -7.29 11.56 6.46
C PRO A 160 -7.90 12.33 5.29
N VAL A 161 -9.22 12.55 5.34
CA VAL A 161 -10.01 13.28 4.33
C VAL A 161 -10.70 14.46 4.99
N CYS A 162 -10.52 15.66 4.42
CA CYS A 162 -11.12 16.89 4.93
C CYS A 162 -12.65 16.80 4.93
N GLY A 163 -13.26 17.25 6.04
CA GLY A 163 -14.71 17.24 6.22
C GLY A 163 -15.32 15.86 6.47
N ILE A 164 -14.51 14.80 6.62
CA ILE A 164 -14.99 13.44 6.90
C ILE A 164 -14.40 12.89 8.21
N ASN A 165 -13.09 12.64 8.24
CA ASN A 165 -12.42 11.99 9.37
C ASN A 165 -11.18 12.75 9.87
N GLU A 166 -10.99 13.98 9.47
CA GLU A 166 -9.84 14.76 9.89
C GLU A 166 -9.78 14.99 11.41
N GLN A 167 -10.93 14.93 12.11
CA GLN A 167 -11.02 14.98 13.56
C GLN A 167 -10.56 13.67 14.24
N GLU A 168 -10.52 12.56 13.50
CA GLU A 168 -10.11 11.24 14.00
C GLU A 168 -8.59 11.03 14.04
N ILE A 169 -7.81 11.96 13.51
CA ILE A 169 -6.34 11.85 13.47
C ILE A 169 -5.75 11.58 14.86
N ILE A 170 -6.24 12.28 15.87
CA ILE A 170 -5.72 12.15 17.24
C ILE A 170 -6.17 10.85 17.89
N SER A 171 -7.45 10.49 17.78
CA SER A 171 -7.99 9.25 18.34
C SER A 171 -7.33 8.01 17.72
N VAL A 172 -7.16 7.99 16.40
CA VAL A 172 -6.46 6.89 15.69
C VAL A 172 -4.98 6.84 16.09
N ALA A 173 -4.28 7.99 16.21
CA ALA A 173 -2.89 8.03 16.66
C ALA A 173 -2.71 7.48 18.08
N GLN A 174 -3.69 7.69 18.98
CA GLN A 174 -3.65 7.19 20.36
C GLN A 174 -3.61 5.66 20.46
N LEU A 175 -4.01 4.92 19.44
CA LEU A 175 -3.82 3.47 19.40
C LEU A 175 -2.34 3.09 19.57
N ALA A 176 -1.42 3.84 18.98
CA ALA A 176 0.02 3.62 19.13
C ALA A 176 0.54 3.96 20.54
N ARG A 177 -0.21 4.69 21.35
CA ARG A 177 0.14 4.92 22.76
C ARG A 177 0.00 3.65 23.59
N ASN A 178 -1.06 2.89 23.33
CA ASN A 178 -1.46 1.76 24.15
C ASN A 178 -0.95 0.41 23.59
N TYR A 179 -0.65 0.34 22.31
CA TYR A 179 -0.28 -0.89 21.60
C TYR A 179 1.05 -0.74 20.86
N PRO A 180 1.84 -1.83 20.71
CA PRO A 180 3.10 -1.83 19.97
C PRO A 180 2.84 -1.88 18.44
N ILE A 181 2.15 -0.88 17.93
CA ILE A 181 1.74 -0.75 16.53
C ILE A 181 2.29 0.51 15.87
N ASP A 182 2.39 0.49 14.54
CA ASP A 182 2.68 1.67 13.76
C ASP A 182 1.38 2.23 13.17
N VAL A 183 0.91 3.38 13.63
CA VAL A 183 -0.20 4.10 13.01
C VAL A 183 0.35 5.01 11.93
N ARG A 184 -0.11 4.83 10.68
CA ARG A 184 0.42 5.55 9.52
C ARG A 184 -0.68 6.35 8.84
N PHE A 185 -0.50 7.65 8.80
CA PHE A 185 -1.35 8.58 8.06
C PHE A 185 -0.82 8.70 6.64
N ILE A 186 -1.68 8.44 5.66
CA ILE A 186 -1.35 8.39 4.24
C ILE A 186 -2.09 9.51 3.54
N GLU A 187 -1.36 10.39 2.86
CA GLU A 187 -2.00 11.42 2.04
C GLU A 187 -2.89 10.78 0.96
N LEU A 188 -4.10 11.32 0.82
CA LEU A 188 -5.03 10.89 -0.21
C LEU A 188 -4.44 11.18 -1.60
N MET A 189 -4.34 10.13 -2.41
CA MET A 189 -3.90 10.25 -3.80
C MET A 189 -5.10 10.43 -4.73
N PRO A 190 -5.04 11.30 -5.74
CA PRO A 190 -6.13 11.55 -6.68
C PRO A 190 -6.26 10.41 -7.72
N ILE A 191 -6.63 9.22 -7.24
CA ILE A 191 -6.85 8.03 -8.06
C ILE A 191 -8.32 7.64 -8.01
N GLY A 192 -8.93 7.49 -9.17
CA GLY A 192 -10.34 7.12 -9.27
C GLY A 192 -11.23 8.07 -8.47
N THR A 193 -12.06 7.54 -7.58
CA THR A 193 -12.96 8.31 -6.72
C THR A 193 -12.22 9.28 -5.79
N GLY A 194 -11.01 8.92 -5.36
CA GLY A 194 -10.16 9.77 -4.52
C GLY A 194 -9.83 11.13 -5.14
N ALA A 195 -9.92 11.27 -6.47
CA ALA A 195 -9.69 12.54 -7.16
C ALA A 195 -10.76 13.62 -6.85
N HIS A 196 -11.93 13.22 -6.34
CA HIS A 196 -13.03 14.13 -5.99
C HIS A 196 -12.99 14.59 -4.53
N TRP A 197 -12.04 14.10 -3.74
CA TRP A 197 -11.92 14.39 -2.33
C TRP A 197 -10.65 15.18 -2.02
N LYS A 198 -10.74 16.05 -1.02
CA LYS A 198 -9.59 16.79 -0.50
C LYS A 198 -8.99 16.02 0.67
N GLY A 199 -7.76 15.57 0.55
CA GLY A 199 -7.01 14.96 1.65
C GLY A 199 -6.46 16.00 2.63
N VAL A 200 -6.15 15.55 3.85
CA VAL A 200 -5.34 16.32 4.81
C VAL A 200 -3.88 16.03 4.49
N ASP A 201 -3.08 17.06 4.29
CA ASP A 201 -1.66 16.90 3.98
C ASP A 201 -0.83 16.51 5.22
N SER A 202 0.36 15.99 4.99
CA SER A 202 1.23 15.50 6.08
C SER A 202 1.67 16.59 7.05
N ARG A 203 1.78 17.84 6.60
CA ARG A 203 2.10 18.98 7.47
C ARG A 203 0.94 19.25 8.43
N GLN A 204 -0.28 19.29 7.95
CA GLN A 204 -1.49 19.47 8.77
C GLN A 204 -1.67 18.32 9.78
N VAL A 205 -1.37 17.08 9.38
CA VAL A 205 -1.37 15.92 10.30
C VAL A 205 -0.29 16.13 11.38
N MET A 206 0.92 16.51 11.00
CA MET A 206 2.02 16.77 11.94
C MET A 206 1.69 17.88 12.94
N GLU A 207 1.12 18.99 12.47
CA GLU A 207 0.70 20.11 13.31
C GLU A 207 -0.31 19.66 14.38
N ARG A 208 -1.32 18.87 13.99
CA ARG A 208 -2.34 18.34 14.92
C ARG A 208 -1.72 17.37 15.94
N LEU A 209 -0.85 16.46 15.48
CA LEU A 209 -0.17 15.51 16.37
C LEU A 209 0.76 16.22 17.35
N THR A 210 1.48 17.24 16.90
CA THR A 210 2.38 18.03 17.75
C THR A 210 1.59 18.86 18.79
N ALA A 211 0.47 19.42 18.40
CA ALA A 211 -0.41 20.15 19.33
C ALA A 211 -1.00 19.23 20.41
N ALA A 212 -1.31 17.97 20.08
CA ALA A 212 -1.91 17.02 21.02
C ALA A 212 -0.90 16.28 21.90
N PHE A 213 0.30 15.95 21.37
CA PHE A 213 1.26 15.05 22.03
C PHE A 213 2.61 15.69 22.30
N GLY A 214 2.77 16.99 22.00
CA GLY A 214 4.05 17.69 22.11
C GLY A 214 5.01 17.38 20.95
N PRO A 215 6.27 17.82 21.04
CA PRO A 215 7.25 17.64 19.97
C PRO A 215 7.48 16.18 19.60
N LEU A 216 7.34 15.85 18.32
CA LEU A 216 7.52 14.50 17.80
C LEU A 216 8.99 14.25 17.47
N LYS A 217 9.60 13.27 18.15
CA LYS A 217 10.97 12.85 17.89
C LYS A 217 10.99 11.77 16.80
N PRO A 218 11.88 11.86 15.79
CA PRO A 218 12.07 10.77 14.83
C PRO A 218 12.37 9.46 15.56
N ALA A 219 11.69 8.38 15.16
CA ALA A 219 11.76 7.10 15.87
C ALA A 219 13.08 6.33 15.65
N ASP A 220 13.78 6.59 14.55
CA ASP A 220 14.92 5.79 14.07
C ASP A 220 16.20 6.61 13.87
N GLY A 221 16.45 7.63 14.70
CA GLY A 221 17.67 8.45 14.61
C GLY A 221 17.84 9.23 13.29
N SER A 222 16.85 9.21 12.42
CA SER A 222 16.77 10.07 11.24
C SER A 222 16.41 11.49 11.69
N ALA A 223 17.38 12.16 12.30
CA ALA A 223 17.28 13.57 12.60
C ALA A 223 17.12 14.35 11.31
N GLU A 224 16.19 15.31 11.31
CA GLU A 224 16.13 16.43 10.38
C GLU A 224 15.57 16.17 8.98
N VAL A 225 14.25 15.90 8.85
CA VAL A 225 13.59 16.02 7.53
C VAL A 225 12.34 16.91 7.52
N MET A 226 11.97 17.57 8.60
CA MET A 226 10.82 18.50 8.56
C MET A 226 11.11 19.79 9.32
N GLY A 227 11.97 20.66 8.76
CA GLY A 227 12.24 21.98 9.34
C GLY A 227 13.06 22.94 8.48
N ALA A 228 13.44 22.55 7.26
CA ALA A 228 14.17 23.44 6.35
C ALA A 228 13.55 23.39 4.95
N THR A 229 13.37 24.55 4.38
CA THR A 229 12.85 24.85 3.06
C THR A 229 13.74 24.39 1.90
N ASP A 230 14.77 23.58 2.15
CA ASP A 230 15.63 23.02 1.12
C ASP A 230 16.01 21.58 1.50
N CYS A 231 15.69 20.64 0.63
CA CYS A 231 16.10 19.25 0.73
C CYS A 231 17.56 19.13 0.30
N PRO A 232 18.55 19.05 1.22
CA PRO A 232 19.94 18.92 0.80
C PRO A 232 20.24 17.52 0.31
N GLU A 233 21.03 17.42 -0.76
CA GLU A 233 21.57 16.19 -1.38
C GLU A 233 22.30 15.25 -0.40
N LYS A 234 22.43 15.57 0.86
CA LYS A 234 23.20 14.82 1.88
C LYS A 234 22.50 13.65 2.56
N VAL A 235 21.24 13.32 2.23
CA VAL A 235 20.55 12.13 2.80
C VAL A 235 21.02 10.81 2.15
N ARG A 236 21.94 10.86 1.19
CA ARG A 236 22.52 9.66 0.55
C ARG A 236 23.54 8.88 1.41
N GLY A 237 23.88 9.33 2.61
CA GLY A 237 25.03 8.83 3.38
C GLY A 237 24.77 8.25 4.77
N ALA A 238 23.57 8.24 5.30
CA ALA A 238 23.29 7.64 6.60
C ALA A 238 22.99 6.13 6.47
N ALA A 239 24.02 5.37 6.15
CA ALA A 239 24.06 3.93 6.34
C ALA A 239 24.14 3.67 7.85
N ASN A 240 23.03 3.32 8.49
CA ASN A 240 22.84 2.48 9.68
C ASN A 240 21.43 2.63 10.24
N CYS A 241 20.41 2.77 9.37
CA CYS A 241 19.05 2.39 9.79
C CYS A 241 18.99 0.87 9.77
N SER A 242 18.63 0.26 10.90
CA SER A 242 18.29 -1.16 10.97
C SER A 242 17.36 -1.50 9.78
N GLU A 243 17.59 -2.63 9.11
CA GLU A 243 16.85 -3.07 7.91
C GLU A 243 15.31 -3.12 8.09
N GLU A 244 14.82 -2.94 9.30
CA GLU A 244 13.38 -2.91 9.66
C GLU A 244 12.64 -1.64 9.22
N ALA A 245 13.32 -0.55 8.84
CA ALA A 245 12.70 0.74 8.47
C ALA A 245 12.42 0.90 6.96
N VAL A 246 12.39 -0.18 6.17
CA VAL A 246 12.23 -0.12 4.71
C VAL A 246 10.76 0.08 4.31
N GLY A 247 10.28 1.29 4.44
CA GLY A 247 8.96 1.73 3.97
C GLY A 247 8.97 3.22 3.63
N PRO A 248 7.94 3.75 2.97
CA PRO A 248 7.87 5.18 2.63
C PRO A 248 7.39 6.05 3.81
N ALA A 249 7.16 5.45 4.98
CA ALA A 249 6.70 6.17 6.16
C ALA A 249 7.89 6.78 6.90
N VAL A 250 7.82 8.08 7.17
CA VAL A 250 8.67 8.73 8.16
C VAL A 250 8.00 8.55 9.52
N CYS A 251 8.67 7.82 10.42
CA CYS A 251 8.09 7.43 11.70
C CYS A 251 8.59 8.30 12.86
N TYR A 252 7.68 8.59 13.79
CA TYR A 252 7.93 9.36 15.00
C TYR A 252 7.43 8.59 16.22
N ARG A 253 8.06 8.81 17.37
CA ARG A 253 7.58 8.28 18.64
C ARG A 253 7.28 9.43 19.59
N PRO A 254 5.99 9.77 19.81
CA PRO A 254 5.62 10.72 20.83
C PRO A 254 6.00 10.21 22.24
N GLU A 255 6.21 11.11 23.19
CA GLU A 255 6.54 10.72 24.55
C GLU A 255 5.41 9.90 25.21
N GLY A 256 5.78 8.78 25.84
CA GLY A 256 4.83 7.86 26.48
C GLY A 256 4.09 6.93 25.53
N PHE A 257 4.50 6.85 24.24
CA PHE A 257 3.93 5.89 23.29
C PHE A 257 4.74 4.60 23.25
N VAL A 258 4.04 3.46 23.24
CA VAL A 258 4.64 2.13 23.03
C VAL A 258 4.99 1.91 21.56
N GLY A 259 4.06 2.26 20.68
CA GLY A 259 4.19 2.19 19.23
C GLY A 259 4.72 3.47 18.60
N ARG A 260 4.48 3.63 17.30
CA ARG A 260 4.96 4.76 16.50
C ARG A 260 3.84 5.37 15.68
N VAL A 261 4.02 6.65 15.33
CA VAL A 261 3.16 7.35 14.36
C VAL A 261 3.99 7.66 13.12
N GLY A 262 3.48 7.31 11.95
CA GLY A 262 4.16 7.48 10.67
C GLY A 262 3.39 8.37 9.70
N LEU A 263 4.12 9.07 8.84
CA LEU A 263 3.54 9.85 7.74
C LEU A 263 4.00 9.27 6.41
N ILE A 264 3.06 9.06 5.48
CA ILE A 264 3.33 8.66 4.10
C ILE A 264 2.81 9.78 3.19
N SER A 265 3.74 10.49 2.57
CA SER A 265 3.50 11.78 1.91
C SER A 265 3.72 11.71 0.39
N PRO A 266 2.94 10.91 -0.37
CA PRO A 266 3.15 10.77 -1.81
C PRO A 266 2.88 12.07 -2.59
N MET A 267 2.07 12.98 -2.03
CA MET A 267 1.68 14.22 -2.69
C MET A 267 2.61 15.38 -2.36
N THR A 268 2.96 15.55 -1.08
CA THR A 268 3.79 16.67 -0.62
C THR A 268 5.29 16.36 -0.65
N HIS A 269 5.69 15.13 -0.33
CA HIS A 269 7.07 14.66 -0.33
C HIS A 269 7.19 13.30 -1.06
N PRO A 270 7.16 13.30 -2.40
CA PRO A 270 7.23 12.08 -3.20
C PRO A 270 8.53 11.30 -2.96
N PHE A 271 8.41 10.02 -2.65
CA PHE A 271 9.54 9.09 -2.44
C PHE A 271 9.86 8.25 -3.69
N CYS A 272 9.63 8.79 -4.88
CA CYS A 272 9.80 8.09 -6.15
C CYS A 272 11.26 7.66 -6.39
N ALA A 273 12.23 8.46 -5.96
CA ALA A 273 13.65 8.17 -6.11
C ALA A 273 14.11 6.90 -5.37
N SER A 274 13.43 6.52 -4.27
CA SER A 274 13.68 5.30 -3.49
C SER A 274 12.61 4.22 -3.69
N CYS A 275 11.69 4.39 -4.65
CA CYS A 275 10.57 3.48 -4.82
C CYS A 275 10.99 2.11 -5.37
N ASN A 276 10.94 1.09 -4.52
CA ASN A 276 11.31 -0.31 -4.81
C ASN A 276 10.14 -1.22 -5.22
N ARG A 277 8.95 -0.65 -5.54
CA ARG A 277 7.69 -1.41 -5.66
C ARG A 277 7.32 -1.74 -7.09
N LEU A 278 6.80 -2.95 -7.25
CA LEU A 278 6.02 -3.42 -8.38
C LEU A 278 4.62 -3.82 -7.92
N ARG A 279 3.67 -3.89 -8.84
CA ARG A 279 2.29 -4.32 -8.56
C ARG A 279 1.84 -5.33 -9.60
N LEU A 280 1.17 -6.37 -9.12
CA LEU A 280 0.48 -7.37 -9.92
C LEU A 280 -1.02 -7.24 -9.64
N THR A 281 -1.80 -6.94 -10.67
CA THR A 281 -3.26 -6.84 -10.54
C THR A 281 -3.91 -8.22 -10.48
N ALA A 282 -5.14 -8.29 -10.00
CA ALA A 282 -5.88 -9.54 -9.86
C ALA A 282 -6.12 -10.24 -11.22
N ASP A 283 -6.18 -9.47 -12.31
CA ASP A 283 -6.29 -9.95 -13.69
C ASP A 283 -4.92 -10.20 -14.37
N GLY A 284 -3.83 -10.19 -13.58
CA GLY A 284 -2.51 -10.61 -14.03
C GLY A 284 -1.72 -9.58 -14.83
N LYS A 285 -1.99 -8.32 -14.65
CA LYS A 285 -1.23 -7.24 -15.30
C LYS A 285 -0.17 -6.67 -14.36
N LEU A 286 1.03 -6.48 -14.88
CA LEU A 286 2.14 -5.86 -14.15
C LEU A 286 2.05 -4.34 -14.28
N LYS A 287 2.20 -3.64 -13.13
CA LYS A 287 2.36 -2.19 -13.05
C LYS A 287 3.69 -1.87 -12.38
N THR A 288 4.45 -1.00 -13.00
CA THR A 288 5.72 -0.50 -12.44
C THR A 288 5.53 0.74 -11.56
N CYS A 289 4.40 1.44 -11.71
CA CYS A 289 4.01 2.60 -10.90
C CYS A 289 2.52 2.56 -10.59
N LEU A 290 2.10 3.14 -9.46
CA LEU A 290 0.70 3.26 -9.09
C LEU A 290 -0.07 4.22 -10.02
N TYR A 291 0.59 5.30 -10.41
CA TYR A 291 0.01 6.40 -11.19
C TYR A 291 -0.29 6.00 -12.65
N TYR A 292 0.61 5.26 -13.30
CA TYR A 292 0.48 4.90 -14.71
C TYR A 292 -0.29 3.60 -14.91
N ASP A 293 -0.74 3.37 -16.14
CA ASP A 293 -1.43 2.13 -16.53
C ASP A 293 -0.53 0.88 -16.47
N GLU A 294 -1.11 -0.26 -16.73
CA GLU A 294 -0.42 -1.53 -16.78
C GLU A 294 0.53 -1.57 -17.99
N VAL A 295 1.69 -2.16 -17.78
CA VAL A 295 2.75 -2.23 -18.80
C VAL A 295 2.91 -3.61 -19.44
N LEU A 296 2.40 -4.68 -18.80
CA LEU A 296 2.56 -6.05 -19.28
C LEU A 296 1.41 -6.95 -18.81
N ASP A 297 0.77 -7.66 -19.74
CA ASP A 297 -0.23 -8.68 -19.43
C ASP A 297 0.45 -10.06 -19.24
N LEU A 298 0.76 -10.38 -17.98
CA LEU A 298 1.40 -11.64 -17.59
C LEU A 298 0.44 -12.83 -17.69
N ARG A 299 -0.86 -12.62 -17.42
CA ARG A 299 -1.86 -13.67 -17.58
C ARG A 299 -1.92 -14.15 -19.01
N LYS A 300 -1.90 -13.24 -19.99
CA LYS A 300 -1.89 -13.61 -21.41
C LYS A 300 -0.66 -14.43 -21.76
N LEU A 301 0.52 -14.08 -21.24
CA LEU A 301 1.75 -14.87 -21.47
C LEU A 301 1.62 -16.26 -20.86
N LEU A 302 1.18 -16.37 -19.60
CA LEU A 302 0.99 -17.66 -18.92
C LEU A 302 0.04 -18.59 -19.70
N ARG A 303 -1.12 -18.08 -20.09
CA ARG A 303 -2.18 -18.88 -20.71
C ARG A 303 -1.92 -19.21 -22.18
N ASN A 304 -1.02 -18.46 -22.83
CA ASN A 304 -0.52 -18.78 -24.16
C ASN A 304 0.68 -19.75 -24.13
N GLY A 305 1.02 -20.31 -22.95
CA GLY A 305 2.08 -21.32 -22.83
C GLY A 305 3.51 -20.77 -22.88
N ALA A 306 3.71 -19.48 -22.57
CA ALA A 306 5.06 -18.92 -22.51
C ALA A 306 5.90 -19.62 -21.45
N THR A 307 7.18 -19.89 -21.77
CA THR A 307 8.15 -20.45 -20.83
C THR A 307 8.53 -19.43 -19.77
N ASP A 308 9.06 -19.88 -18.63
CA ASP A 308 9.49 -19.01 -17.54
C ASP A 308 10.57 -18.03 -18.01
N ALA A 309 11.50 -18.48 -18.85
CA ALA A 309 12.54 -17.62 -19.44
C ALA A 309 11.96 -16.48 -20.30
N VAL A 310 10.88 -16.73 -21.05
CA VAL A 310 10.20 -15.69 -21.83
C VAL A 310 9.50 -14.70 -20.94
N ILE A 311 8.79 -15.18 -19.91
CA ILE A 311 8.09 -14.33 -18.92
C ILE A 311 9.11 -13.47 -18.18
N GLU A 312 10.18 -14.06 -17.68
CA GLU A 312 11.29 -13.39 -16.98
C GLU A 312 11.87 -12.26 -17.83
N LYS A 313 12.27 -12.54 -19.07
CA LYS A 313 12.80 -11.56 -20.01
C LYS A 313 11.85 -10.37 -20.17
N ARG A 314 10.55 -10.62 -20.37
CA ARG A 314 9.55 -9.57 -20.55
C ARG A 314 9.35 -8.73 -19.28
N ILE A 315 9.40 -9.36 -18.09
CA ILE A 315 9.34 -8.63 -16.81
C ILE A 315 10.54 -7.70 -16.68
N VAL A 316 11.76 -8.20 -16.92
CA VAL A 316 12.99 -7.40 -16.79
C VAL A 316 12.97 -6.20 -17.74
N GLU A 317 12.55 -6.40 -19.00
CA GLU A 317 12.45 -5.33 -20.00
C GLU A 317 11.52 -4.19 -19.53
N VAL A 318 10.29 -4.50 -19.09
CA VAL A 318 9.34 -3.47 -18.68
C VAL A 318 9.68 -2.84 -17.33
N VAL A 319 10.36 -3.58 -16.46
CA VAL A 319 10.84 -3.08 -15.18
C VAL A 319 12.00 -2.10 -15.37
N TYR A 320 12.89 -2.36 -16.33
CA TYR A 320 13.96 -1.43 -16.67
C TYR A 320 13.40 -0.05 -17.04
N ASP A 321 12.30 -0.01 -17.78
CA ASP A 321 11.62 1.20 -18.24
C ASP A 321 10.71 1.86 -17.16
N LYS A 322 10.78 1.44 -15.88
CA LYS A 322 9.97 2.05 -14.80
C LYS A 322 10.15 3.57 -14.78
N PRO A 323 9.04 4.37 -14.77
CA PRO A 323 9.11 5.83 -14.73
C PRO A 323 9.90 6.35 -13.53
N ASP A 324 10.57 7.50 -13.70
CA ASP A 324 11.32 8.20 -12.64
C ASP A 324 10.41 8.58 -11.47
N ARG A 325 9.25 9.18 -11.79
CA ARG A 325 8.29 9.68 -10.80
C ARG A 325 6.85 9.61 -11.32
N HIS A 326 5.90 9.71 -10.40
CA HIS A 326 4.50 9.98 -10.74
C HIS A 326 4.27 11.47 -11.03
N ARG A 327 3.14 11.80 -11.66
CA ARG A 327 2.75 13.18 -12.01
C ARG A 327 1.39 13.58 -11.39
N PHE A 328 1.11 13.17 -10.15
CA PHE A 328 -0.16 13.50 -9.49
C PHE A 328 -0.39 15.01 -9.38
N GLN A 329 0.67 15.79 -9.17
CA GLN A 329 0.57 17.25 -9.01
C GLN A 329 0.25 17.97 -10.34
N GLU A 330 0.80 17.49 -11.46
CA GLU A 330 0.56 18.01 -12.79
C GLU A 330 -0.91 17.74 -13.21
N ALA A 331 -1.39 16.53 -12.93
CA ALA A 331 -2.74 16.11 -13.23
C ALA A 331 -3.83 16.93 -12.53
N ASN A 332 -3.56 17.48 -11.35
CA ASN A 332 -4.50 18.38 -10.66
C ASN A 332 -4.55 19.77 -11.31
N LYS A 333 -3.49 20.22 -12.00
CA LYS A 333 -3.46 21.47 -12.74
C LYS A 333 -4.20 21.35 -14.07
N GLU A 334 -4.06 20.22 -14.78
CA GLU A 334 -4.75 19.96 -16.06
C GLU A 334 -6.27 19.81 -15.90
N MET A 335 -6.77 19.45 -14.72
CA MET A 335 -8.21 19.46 -14.43
C MET A 335 -8.78 20.88 -14.26
N SER A 336 -7.93 21.88 -14.03
CA SER A 336 -8.32 23.29 -13.90
C SER A 336 -8.08 24.11 -15.19
N GLU A 337 -7.25 23.66 -16.13
CA GLU A 337 -7.00 24.31 -17.41
C GLU A 337 -6.68 23.27 -18.51
N PRO A 338 -7.45 23.16 -19.60
CA PRO A 338 -7.12 22.29 -20.72
C PRO A 338 -5.99 22.92 -21.56
N THR A 339 -4.74 22.61 -21.26
CA THR A 339 -3.60 22.99 -22.09
C THR A 339 -3.27 21.85 -23.06
N GLY A 340 -3.52 22.10 -24.34
CA GLY A 340 -3.08 21.23 -25.41
C GLY A 340 -1.57 21.37 -25.63
N ASP A 341 -0.80 20.40 -25.15
CA ASP A 341 0.55 20.14 -25.66
C ASP A 341 0.67 18.65 -25.99
N GLY A 342 0.88 18.38 -27.30
CA GLY A 342 0.91 17.05 -27.91
C GLY A 342 2.23 16.31 -27.70
N SER A 343 2.85 16.35 -26.53
CA SER A 343 3.98 15.47 -26.23
C SER A 343 3.46 14.05 -25.98
N GLU A 344 3.80 13.10 -26.86
CA GLU A 344 3.51 11.67 -26.70
C GLU A 344 4.01 11.17 -25.34
N GLN A 345 3.07 11.00 -24.40
CA GLN A 345 3.40 10.42 -23.10
C GLN A 345 3.69 8.92 -23.32
N LYS A 346 4.93 8.48 -23.09
CA LYS A 346 5.36 7.07 -23.13
C LYS A 346 4.48 6.17 -22.24
N TYR A 347 3.77 6.74 -21.26
CA TYR A 347 2.90 6.05 -20.31
C TYR A 347 1.55 6.75 -20.19
N ALA A 348 0.47 5.99 -20.36
CA ALA A 348 -0.88 6.48 -20.12
C ALA A 348 -1.16 6.61 -18.60
N ARG A 349 -2.03 7.58 -18.23
CA ARG A 349 -2.49 7.75 -16.85
C ARG A 349 -3.45 6.63 -16.48
N ASN A 350 -3.33 6.12 -15.24
CA ASN A 350 -4.22 5.07 -14.74
C ASN A 350 -5.67 5.57 -14.58
N HIS A 351 -6.59 4.91 -15.25
CA HIS A 351 -8.03 5.17 -15.18
C HIS A 351 -8.79 4.23 -14.22
N LYS A 352 -8.12 3.22 -13.68
CA LYS A 352 -8.73 2.26 -12.75
C LYS A 352 -8.92 2.86 -11.35
N LYS A 353 -9.90 2.34 -10.62
CA LYS A 353 -10.14 2.68 -9.21
C LYS A 353 -9.10 2.03 -8.31
N MET A 354 -8.88 2.60 -7.12
CA MET A 354 -7.87 2.09 -6.17
C MET A 354 -8.10 0.61 -5.83
N VAL A 355 -9.34 0.20 -5.62
CA VAL A 355 -9.74 -1.18 -5.34
C VAL A 355 -9.35 -2.17 -6.44
N GLN A 356 -9.27 -1.74 -7.69
CA GLN A 356 -8.92 -2.57 -8.85
C GLN A 356 -7.40 -2.78 -9.02
N ILE A 357 -6.59 -1.93 -8.42
CA ILE A 357 -5.12 -1.95 -8.56
C ILE A 357 -4.38 -2.40 -7.30
N GLY A 358 -5.13 -2.73 -6.25
CA GLY A 358 -4.57 -3.18 -4.98
C GLY A 358 -3.92 -2.02 -4.20
N GLY A 359 -4.74 -1.27 -3.54
CA GLY A 359 -4.42 -0.08 -2.75
C GLY A 359 -3.44 -0.29 -1.60
#